data_fb0c731b7c7a41abf6098f7ce2d38b98
#
_entry.id   fb0c731b7c7a41abf6098f7ce2d38b98
#
_cell.length_a   1.000
_cell.length_b   1.000
_cell.length_c   1.000
_cell.angle_alpha   90.00
_cell.angle_beta   90.00
_cell.angle_gamma   90.00
#
_symmetry.space_group_name_H-M   'P 1'
#
loop_
_entity.id
_entity.type
_entity.pdbx_description
1 polymer ?
#
loop_
_entity_poly.entity_id
_entity_poly.type
_entity_poly.pdbx_seq_one_letter_code
_entity_poly.pdbx_strand_id
1 'polypeptide(L)'
;MDFDYSDIVVTVKLDEKTFKRFARFDMFSRRKKWIRPALFSLILIVFAFIALLARKEQSGVIAAVLLVVGIGLPLVYVGTFLSQVNMQAARANLKPDQPVYTVPLRDEGVRIVNDRKEEEPQEVSWDSIHRAYRKNGCIYLYVTPSKAFLLPSKQADAPDHEVWDFIRKRLGEGKCKG
;
A
#
# COMPACT_ATOMS: atom_id res chain seq x y z
N MET A 1 -18.56 12.01 -28.03
CA MET A 1 -17.86 11.16 -27.05
C MET A 1 -18.84 10.05 -26.71
N ASP A 2 -18.78 8.96 -27.46
CA ASP A 2 -19.65 7.81 -27.21
C ASP A 2 -19.15 7.10 -25.96
N PHE A 3 -19.87 7.26 -24.86
CA PHE A 3 -19.72 6.41 -23.69
C PHE A 3 -20.46 5.11 -24.00
N ASP A 4 -19.72 4.08 -24.33
CA ASP A 4 -20.27 2.74 -24.40
C ASP A 4 -20.77 2.35 -22.99
N TYR A 5 -22.05 1.94 -22.90
CA TYR A 5 -22.76 1.70 -21.63
C TYR A 5 -22.19 0.54 -20.77
N SER A 6 -21.03 0.02 -21.11
CA SER A 6 -20.34 -1.07 -20.39
C SER A 6 -19.21 -0.59 -19.44
N ASP A 7 -18.86 0.69 -19.48
CA ASP A 7 -17.72 1.19 -18.69
C ASP A 7 -18.16 1.60 -17.29
N ILE A 8 -17.56 0.97 -16.26
CA ILE A 8 -17.71 1.45 -14.88
C ILE A 8 -16.69 2.57 -14.66
N VAL A 9 -17.17 3.75 -14.29
CA VAL A 9 -16.32 4.92 -14.07
C VAL A 9 -16.15 5.17 -12.57
N VAL A 10 -14.90 5.21 -12.11
CA VAL A 10 -14.56 5.52 -10.72
C VAL A 10 -13.89 6.89 -10.67
N THR A 11 -14.57 7.90 -10.13
CA THR A 11 -14.00 9.24 -9.88
C THR A 11 -13.36 9.28 -8.51
N VAL A 12 -12.04 9.17 -8.47
CA VAL A 12 -11.30 8.94 -7.25
C VAL A 12 -10.97 10.24 -6.51
N LYS A 13 -11.55 10.35 -5.33
CA LYS A 13 -11.23 11.39 -4.34
C LYS A 13 -10.46 10.74 -3.20
N LEU A 14 -9.27 11.22 -2.91
CA LEU A 14 -8.41 10.66 -1.87
C LEU A 14 -8.25 11.64 -0.71
N ASP A 15 -8.39 11.11 0.50
CA ASP A 15 -8.01 11.78 1.73
C ASP A 15 -6.68 11.21 2.28
N GLU A 16 -6.05 11.97 3.16
CA GLU A 16 -4.81 11.54 3.83
C GLU A 16 -4.97 10.20 4.57
N LYS A 17 -6.15 9.97 5.15
CA LYS A 17 -6.43 8.75 5.94
C LYS A 17 -6.40 7.52 5.05
N THR A 18 -7.04 7.58 3.88
CA THR A 18 -7.04 6.49 2.89
C THR A 18 -5.64 6.23 2.35
N PHE A 19 -4.88 7.28 2.02
CA PHE A 19 -3.50 7.17 1.58
C PHE A 19 -2.59 6.52 2.65
N LYS A 20 -2.65 6.99 3.90
CA LYS A 20 -1.88 6.44 5.03
C LYS A 20 -2.26 4.98 5.32
N ARG A 21 -3.54 4.63 5.18
CA ARG A 21 -4.02 3.25 5.33
C ARG A 21 -3.48 2.32 4.26
N PHE A 22 -3.48 2.77 3.00
CA PHE A 22 -2.85 2.06 1.89
C PHE A 22 -1.35 1.86 2.13
N ALA A 23 -0.60 2.91 2.50
CA ALA A 23 0.84 2.82 2.74
C ALA A 23 1.17 1.80 3.84
N ARG A 24 0.40 1.77 4.93
CA ARG A 24 0.54 0.75 5.99
C ARG A 24 0.24 -0.65 5.47
N PHE A 25 -0.83 -0.82 4.69
CA PHE A 25 -1.15 -2.11 4.08
C PHE A 25 -0.02 -2.60 3.18
N ASP A 26 0.51 -1.76 2.31
CA ASP A 26 1.59 -2.11 1.39
C ASP A 26 2.86 -2.53 2.15
N MET A 27 3.24 -1.80 3.20
CA MET A 27 4.43 -2.10 4.00
C MET A 27 4.29 -3.35 4.85
N PHE A 28 3.21 -3.44 5.63
CA PHE A 28 3.08 -4.47 6.68
C PHE A 28 2.44 -5.76 6.17
N SER A 29 1.41 -5.67 5.32
CA SER A 29 0.64 -6.84 4.90
C SER A 29 1.12 -7.42 3.59
N ARG A 30 1.38 -6.59 2.59
CA ARG A 30 1.73 -7.05 1.26
C ARG A 30 3.22 -7.32 1.09
N ARG A 31 4.06 -6.32 1.30
CA ARG A 31 5.52 -6.44 1.08
C ARG A 31 6.26 -7.01 2.28
N LYS A 32 5.64 -6.97 3.46
CA LYS A 32 6.22 -7.47 4.72
C LYS A 32 7.65 -6.98 4.96
N LYS A 33 7.96 -5.76 4.53
CA LYS A 33 9.31 -5.17 4.61
C LYS A 33 9.84 -5.06 6.04
N TRP A 34 8.95 -5.03 7.03
CA TRP A 34 9.29 -4.98 8.44
C TRP A 34 9.88 -6.28 8.98
N ILE A 35 9.69 -7.43 8.30
CA ILE A 35 10.16 -8.73 8.78
C ILE A 35 11.69 -8.77 8.87
N ARG A 36 12.40 -8.22 7.88
CA ARG A 36 13.87 -8.23 7.88
C ARG A 36 14.47 -7.50 9.09
N PRO A 37 14.11 -6.22 9.38
CA PRO A 37 14.60 -5.55 10.57
C PRO A 37 14.12 -6.21 11.87
N ALA A 38 12.91 -6.76 11.91
CA ALA A 38 12.42 -7.49 13.08
C ALA A 38 13.20 -8.79 13.36
N LEU A 39 13.53 -9.55 12.31
CA LEU A 39 14.35 -10.76 12.45
C LEU A 39 15.76 -10.43 12.94
N PHE A 40 16.38 -9.40 12.38
CA PHE A 40 17.69 -8.93 12.83
C PHE A 40 17.65 -8.48 14.30
N SER A 41 16.63 -7.72 14.69
CA SER A 41 16.38 -7.32 16.06
C SER A 41 16.25 -8.53 17.01
N LEU A 42 15.48 -9.54 16.60
CA LEU A 42 15.31 -10.76 17.39
C LEU A 42 16.65 -11.47 17.63
N ILE A 43 17.49 -11.57 16.61
CA ILE A 43 18.83 -12.16 16.71
C ILE A 43 19.68 -11.40 17.75
N LEU A 44 19.70 -10.07 17.70
CA LEU A 44 20.45 -9.25 18.67
C LEU A 44 19.95 -9.44 20.11
N ILE A 45 18.62 -9.51 20.28
CA ILE A 45 18.01 -9.76 21.60
C ILE A 45 18.42 -11.14 22.12
N VAL A 46 18.40 -12.18 21.29
CA VAL A 46 18.85 -13.53 21.67
C VAL A 46 20.34 -13.51 22.10
N PHE A 47 21.20 -12.84 21.33
CA PHE A 47 22.61 -12.71 21.71
C PHE A 47 22.80 -11.91 23.00
N ALA A 48 21.98 -10.91 23.28
CA ALA A 48 22.00 -10.18 24.55
C ALA A 48 21.70 -11.12 25.73
N PHE A 49 20.68 -11.99 25.59
CA PHE A 49 20.38 -12.99 26.62
C PHE A 49 21.51 -14.01 26.79
N ILE A 50 22.13 -14.49 25.73
CA ILE A 50 23.27 -15.39 25.78
C ILE A 50 24.45 -14.71 26.51
N ALA A 51 24.72 -13.42 26.23
CA ALA A 51 25.78 -12.67 26.91
C ALA A 51 25.51 -12.57 28.43
N LEU A 52 24.27 -12.31 28.83
CA LEU A 52 23.90 -12.27 30.26
C LEU A 52 24.12 -13.63 30.97
N LEU A 53 23.80 -14.73 30.29
CA LEU A 53 23.99 -16.07 30.83
C LEU A 53 25.47 -16.46 30.96
N ALA A 54 26.34 -15.91 30.14
CA ALA A 54 27.78 -16.20 30.15
C ALA A 54 28.51 -15.69 31.41
N ARG A 55 27.90 -14.79 32.20
CA ARG A 55 28.36 -14.25 33.48
C ARG A 55 29.85 -13.80 33.52
N LYS A 56 30.35 -13.28 32.37
CA LYS A 56 31.70 -12.69 32.28
C LYS A 56 31.65 -11.22 32.73
N GLU A 57 32.77 -10.68 33.19
CA GLU A 57 32.85 -9.30 33.74
C GLU A 57 32.23 -8.20 32.86
N GLN A 58 32.30 -8.32 31.53
CA GLN A 58 31.75 -7.32 30.60
C GLN A 58 30.41 -7.72 29.97
N SER A 59 29.83 -8.87 30.35
CA SER A 59 28.62 -9.39 29.71
C SER A 59 27.41 -8.46 29.87
N GLY A 60 27.29 -7.73 30.96
CA GLY A 60 26.21 -6.76 31.18
C GLY A 60 26.25 -5.58 30.21
N VAL A 61 27.43 -5.04 29.93
CA VAL A 61 27.60 -3.93 28.99
C VAL A 61 27.29 -4.38 27.57
N ILE A 62 27.81 -5.56 27.18
CA ILE A 62 27.55 -6.14 25.86
C ILE A 62 26.04 -6.37 25.66
N ALA A 63 25.39 -6.97 26.66
CA ALA A 63 23.95 -7.21 26.60
C ALA A 63 23.15 -5.90 26.50
N ALA A 64 23.53 -4.87 27.27
CA ALA A 64 22.87 -3.57 27.23
C ALA A 64 22.98 -2.93 25.82
N VAL A 65 24.17 -2.95 25.23
CA VAL A 65 24.37 -2.42 23.85
C VAL A 65 23.52 -3.21 22.84
N LEU A 66 23.54 -4.53 22.90
CA LEU A 66 22.75 -5.38 21.98
C LEU A 66 21.24 -5.14 22.12
N LEU A 67 20.75 -4.94 23.36
CA LEU A 67 19.34 -4.62 23.60
C LEU A 67 18.95 -3.24 23.06
N VAL A 68 19.79 -2.23 23.33
CA VAL A 68 19.54 -0.87 22.81
C VAL A 68 19.49 -0.85 21.29
N VAL A 69 20.42 -1.51 20.62
CA VAL A 69 20.44 -1.60 19.15
C VAL A 69 19.30 -2.49 18.67
N GLY A 70 19.07 -3.64 19.28
CA GLY A 70 18.03 -4.60 18.88
C GLY A 70 16.61 -4.02 18.98
N ILE A 71 16.33 -3.19 19.98
CA ILE A 71 15.03 -2.53 20.14
C ILE A 71 14.99 -1.22 19.33
N GLY A 72 16.07 -0.46 19.32
CA GLY A 72 16.15 0.85 18.68
C GLY A 72 15.99 0.79 17.16
N LEU A 73 16.65 -0.17 16.50
CA LEU A 73 16.60 -0.29 15.04
C LEU A 73 15.19 -0.43 14.46
N PRO A 74 14.32 -1.36 14.92
CA PRO A 74 12.97 -1.46 14.39
C PRO A 74 12.12 -0.24 14.72
N LEU A 75 12.32 0.41 15.86
CA LEU A 75 11.60 1.64 16.21
C LEU A 75 11.96 2.79 15.25
N VAL A 76 13.25 2.99 14.98
CA VAL A 76 13.73 3.98 14.02
C VAL A 76 13.20 3.65 12.62
N TYR A 77 13.22 2.38 12.20
CA TYR A 77 12.72 1.96 10.89
C TYR A 77 11.22 2.26 10.70
N VAL A 78 10.41 1.94 11.71
CA VAL A 78 8.96 2.23 11.67
C VAL A 78 8.71 3.73 11.77
N GLY A 79 9.43 4.44 12.63
CA GLY A 79 9.33 5.89 12.80
C GLY A 79 9.65 6.65 11.50
N THR A 80 10.74 6.31 10.83
CA THR A 80 11.12 6.91 9.54
C THR A 80 10.09 6.61 8.45
N PHE A 81 9.56 5.39 8.40
CA PHE A 81 8.49 5.06 7.46
C PHE A 81 7.24 5.91 7.70
N LEU A 82 6.76 6.02 8.94
CA LEU A 82 5.56 6.81 9.26
C LEU A 82 5.79 8.30 8.96
N SER A 83 6.97 8.83 9.26
CA SER A 83 7.36 10.20 8.92
C SER A 83 7.33 10.44 7.42
N GLN A 84 7.91 9.53 6.62
CA GLN A 84 7.90 9.62 5.16
C GLN A 84 6.48 9.57 4.59
N VAL A 85 5.62 8.68 5.10
CA VAL A 85 4.21 8.59 4.69
C VAL A 85 3.45 9.89 5.01
N ASN A 86 3.66 10.44 6.20
CA ASN A 86 3.03 11.71 6.58
C ASN A 86 3.50 12.87 5.68
N MET A 87 4.80 12.94 5.40
CA MET A 87 5.36 13.96 4.52
C MET A 87 4.84 13.82 3.08
N GLN A 88 4.73 12.60 2.56
CA GLN A 88 4.17 12.35 1.22
C GLN A 88 2.68 12.72 1.16
N ALA A 89 1.90 12.38 2.19
CA ALA A 89 0.49 12.75 2.27
C ALA A 89 0.31 14.28 2.28
N ALA A 90 1.12 14.99 3.07
CA ALA A 90 1.11 16.46 3.13
C ALA A 90 1.49 17.10 1.77
N ARG A 91 2.56 16.59 1.13
CA ARG A 91 2.99 17.07 -0.21
C ARG A 91 1.97 16.82 -1.30
N ALA A 92 1.25 15.71 -1.22
CA ALA A 92 0.21 15.36 -2.19
C ALA A 92 -1.03 16.26 -2.08
N ASN A 93 -1.16 17.05 -1.00
CA ASN A 93 -2.26 18.00 -0.76
C ASN A 93 -3.63 17.36 -1.08
N LEU A 94 -3.85 16.17 -0.49
CA LEU A 94 -5.05 15.37 -0.75
C LEU A 94 -6.26 16.02 -0.08
N LYS A 95 -7.22 16.45 -0.90
CA LYS A 95 -8.47 17.03 -0.44
C LYS A 95 -9.62 16.08 -0.74
N PRO A 96 -10.47 15.75 0.24
CA PRO A 96 -11.55 14.77 0.06
C PRO A 96 -12.60 15.19 -0.97
N ASP A 97 -12.71 16.49 -1.23
CA ASP A 97 -13.73 17.05 -2.12
C ASP A 97 -13.26 17.18 -3.58
N GLN A 98 -11.96 17.05 -3.84
CA GLN A 98 -11.38 17.21 -5.16
C GLN A 98 -10.97 15.86 -5.77
N PRO A 99 -11.39 15.58 -7.03
CA PRO A 99 -10.91 14.40 -7.72
C PRO A 99 -9.39 14.47 -7.92
N VAL A 100 -8.75 13.33 -7.79
CA VAL A 100 -7.32 13.16 -8.03
C VAL A 100 -7.08 12.56 -9.40
N TYR A 101 -7.86 11.55 -9.72
CA TYR A 101 -7.88 10.90 -11.02
C TYR A 101 -9.21 10.16 -11.23
N THR A 102 -9.57 9.98 -12.50
CA THR A 102 -10.74 9.21 -12.91
C THR A 102 -10.29 7.93 -13.59
N VAL A 103 -10.95 6.83 -13.26
CA VAL A 103 -10.58 5.48 -13.72
C VAL A 103 -11.79 4.82 -14.38
N PRO A 104 -11.97 4.94 -15.70
CA PRO A 104 -12.86 4.08 -16.47
C PRO A 104 -12.31 2.65 -16.51
N LEU A 105 -13.12 1.71 -16.04
CA LEU A 105 -12.88 0.28 -16.14
C LEU A 105 -13.59 -0.23 -17.38
N ARG A 106 -12.83 -0.68 -18.38
CA ARG A 106 -13.31 -1.15 -19.67
C ARG A 106 -13.05 -2.64 -19.84
N ASP A 107 -13.71 -3.21 -20.82
CA ASP A 107 -13.50 -4.62 -21.19
C ASP A 107 -12.05 -4.92 -21.59
N GLU A 108 -11.39 -4.00 -22.27
CA GLU A 108 -10.03 -4.14 -22.79
C GLU A 108 -8.95 -3.83 -21.75
N GLY A 109 -9.26 -3.00 -20.75
CA GLY A 109 -8.30 -2.54 -19.76
C GLY A 109 -8.82 -1.44 -18.85
N VAL A 110 -7.89 -0.80 -18.18
CA VAL A 110 -8.14 0.30 -17.26
C VAL A 110 -7.50 1.56 -17.81
N ARG A 111 -8.26 2.62 -17.95
CA ARG A 111 -7.74 3.93 -18.33
C ARG A 111 -7.67 4.81 -17.10
N ILE A 112 -6.55 5.49 -16.91
CA ILE A 112 -6.32 6.37 -15.76
C ILE A 112 -6.12 7.79 -16.29
N VAL A 113 -7.02 8.68 -15.93
CA VAL A 113 -7.00 10.09 -16.31
C VAL A 113 -6.64 10.91 -15.07
N ASN A 114 -5.58 11.71 -15.14
CA ASN A 114 -5.17 12.58 -14.03
C ASN A 114 -6.00 13.86 -14.05
N ASP A 115 -6.88 14.05 -13.05
CA ASP A 115 -7.77 15.21 -13.00
C ASP A 115 -7.07 16.49 -12.47
N ARG A 116 -5.83 16.36 -11.97
CA ARG A 116 -5.07 17.49 -11.41
C ARG A 116 -4.00 18.03 -12.35
N LYS A 117 -3.67 17.28 -13.38
CA LYS A 117 -2.63 17.62 -14.35
C LYS A 117 -3.08 17.22 -15.74
N GLU A 118 -2.81 18.06 -16.70
CA GLU A 118 -2.97 17.74 -18.12
C GLU A 118 -1.88 16.78 -18.57
N GLU A 119 -1.99 15.53 -18.15
CA GLU A 119 -1.11 14.43 -18.56
C GLU A 119 -1.89 13.51 -19.51
N GLU A 120 -1.20 12.89 -20.44
CA GLU A 120 -1.83 11.89 -21.31
C GLU A 120 -2.41 10.75 -20.47
N PRO A 121 -3.63 10.27 -20.76
CA PRO A 121 -4.23 9.17 -20.05
C PRO A 121 -3.36 7.92 -20.14
N GLN A 122 -3.13 7.26 -18.99
CA GLN A 122 -2.42 5.99 -18.96
C GLN A 122 -3.41 4.85 -19.20
N GLU A 123 -3.21 4.10 -20.29
CA GLU A 123 -3.98 2.88 -20.56
C GLU A 123 -3.20 1.65 -20.11
N VAL A 124 -3.88 0.74 -19.41
CA VAL A 124 -3.28 -0.47 -18.85
C VAL A 124 -4.20 -1.65 -19.16
N SER A 125 -3.74 -2.58 -20.00
CA SER A 125 -4.45 -3.83 -20.26
C SER A 125 -4.59 -4.67 -18.99
N TRP A 126 -5.68 -5.44 -18.85
CA TRP A 126 -5.92 -6.35 -17.72
C TRP A 126 -4.79 -7.35 -17.52
N ASP A 127 -4.18 -7.85 -18.61
CA ASP A 127 -3.07 -8.79 -18.54
C ASP A 127 -1.83 -8.21 -17.88
N SER A 128 -1.61 -6.89 -18.09
CA SER A 128 -0.50 -6.14 -17.51
C SER A 128 -0.70 -5.79 -16.03
N ILE A 129 -1.93 -5.91 -15.52
CA ILE A 129 -2.20 -5.65 -14.11
C ILE A 129 -1.63 -6.77 -13.25
N HIS A 130 -0.81 -6.38 -12.28
CA HIS A 130 -0.12 -7.31 -11.41
C HIS A 130 -1.07 -8.02 -10.43
N ARG A 131 -1.88 -7.25 -9.68
CA ARG A 131 -2.84 -7.77 -8.68
C ARG A 131 -3.86 -6.73 -8.24
N ALA A 132 -5.00 -7.22 -7.74
CA ALA A 132 -6.00 -6.40 -7.04
C ALA A 132 -6.21 -6.90 -5.60
N TYR A 133 -6.36 -5.97 -4.67
CA TYR A 133 -6.70 -6.25 -3.27
C TYR A 133 -7.91 -5.43 -2.86
N ARG A 134 -8.94 -6.07 -2.31
CA ARG A 134 -10.07 -5.38 -1.69
C ARG A 134 -9.89 -5.38 -0.18
N LYS A 135 -9.66 -4.21 0.42
CA LYS A 135 -9.48 -4.10 1.87
C LYS A 135 -9.85 -2.72 2.39
N ASN A 136 -10.47 -2.69 3.57
CA ASN A 136 -10.79 -1.46 4.30
C ASN A 136 -11.63 -0.43 3.51
N GLY A 137 -12.59 -0.90 2.70
CA GLY A 137 -13.42 -0.02 1.88
C GLY A 137 -12.66 0.63 0.73
N CYS A 138 -11.64 -0.04 0.19
CA CYS A 138 -10.89 0.42 -0.97
C CYS A 138 -10.37 -0.77 -1.77
N ILE A 139 -10.37 -0.66 -3.09
CA ILE A 139 -9.69 -1.60 -3.98
C ILE A 139 -8.32 -1.01 -4.32
N TYR A 140 -7.27 -1.78 -4.10
CA TYR A 140 -5.89 -1.44 -4.46
C TYR A 140 -5.53 -2.17 -5.73
N LEU A 141 -5.52 -1.46 -6.85
CA LEU A 141 -5.23 -2.00 -8.17
C LEU A 141 -3.74 -1.81 -8.49
N TYR A 142 -2.95 -2.87 -8.36
CA TYR A 142 -1.51 -2.84 -8.62
C TYR A 142 -1.22 -3.06 -10.11
N VAL A 143 -0.86 -2.00 -10.79
CA VAL A 143 -0.41 -2.06 -12.20
C VAL A 143 1.03 -2.56 -12.32
N THR A 144 1.84 -2.35 -11.27
CA THR A 144 3.18 -2.95 -11.15
C THR A 144 3.37 -3.45 -9.70
N PRO A 145 4.44 -4.21 -9.39
CA PRO A 145 4.74 -4.58 -8.00
C PRO A 145 4.95 -3.39 -7.05
N SER A 146 5.14 -2.17 -7.57
CA SER A 146 5.43 -0.96 -6.78
C SER A 146 4.40 0.15 -6.93
N LYS A 147 3.61 0.16 -8.00
CA LYS A 147 2.64 1.23 -8.30
C LYS A 147 1.22 0.67 -8.22
N ALA A 148 0.39 1.29 -7.40
CA ALA A 148 -1.02 0.96 -7.29
C ALA A 148 -1.89 2.20 -7.42
N PHE A 149 -3.07 2.01 -8.01
CA PHE A 149 -4.17 2.96 -7.97
C PHE A 149 -5.17 2.54 -6.89
N LEU A 150 -5.70 3.52 -6.18
CA LEU A 150 -6.65 3.32 -5.11
C LEU A 150 -8.04 3.63 -5.64
N LEU A 151 -8.97 2.71 -5.48
CA LEU A 151 -10.37 2.87 -5.87
C LEU A 151 -11.20 2.78 -4.57
N PRO A 152 -11.47 3.93 -3.90
CA PRO A 152 -12.25 3.92 -2.67
C PRO A 152 -13.70 3.53 -2.94
N SER A 153 -14.32 2.84 -2.00
CA SER A 153 -15.72 2.45 -2.04
C SER A 153 -16.65 3.67 -2.18
N LYS A 154 -17.78 3.47 -2.84
CA LYS A 154 -18.81 4.49 -3.06
C LYS A 154 -18.37 5.69 -3.91
N GLN A 155 -17.37 5.52 -4.75
CA GLN A 155 -16.90 6.56 -5.68
C GLN A 155 -17.01 6.14 -7.15
N ALA A 156 -17.56 4.96 -7.40
CA ALA A 156 -17.93 4.48 -8.73
C ALA A 156 -19.39 4.84 -9.04
N ASP A 157 -19.74 4.86 -10.30
CA ASP A 157 -21.10 4.95 -10.82
C ASP A 157 -21.88 3.63 -10.69
N ALA A 158 -21.21 2.56 -10.21
CA ALA A 158 -21.77 1.25 -9.94
C ALA A 158 -21.55 0.86 -8.46
N PRO A 159 -22.36 -0.09 -7.92
CA PRO A 159 -22.17 -0.62 -6.56
C PRO A 159 -20.81 -1.27 -6.35
N ASP A 160 -20.23 -1.12 -5.16
CA ASP A 160 -18.88 -1.64 -4.82
C ASP A 160 -18.68 -3.15 -5.10
N HIS A 161 -19.74 -3.94 -5.01
CA HIS A 161 -19.66 -5.38 -5.30
C HIS A 161 -19.57 -5.64 -6.82
N GLU A 162 -20.28 -4.88 -7.62
CA GLU A 162 -20.22 -4.97 -9.08
C GLU A 162 -18.85 -4.55 -9.62
N VAL A 163 -18.30 -3.44 -9.09
CA VAL A 163 -16.92 -3.00 -9.40
C VAL A 163 -15.91 -4.12 -9.09
N TRP A 164 -16.05 -4.76 -7.93
CA TRP A 164 -15.14 -5.82 -7.54
C TRP A 164 -15.29 -7.08 -8.39
N ASP A 165 -16.52 -7.47 -8.70
CA ASP A 165 -16.80 -8.65 -9.51
C ASP A 165 -16.39 -8.44 -10.98
N PHE A 166 -16.54 -7.23 -11.50
CA PHE A 166 -16.00 -6.84 -12.80
C PHE A 166 -14.48 -7.02 -12.85
N ILE A 167 -13.77 -6.46 -11.85
CA ILE A 167 -12.30 -6.60 -11.76
C ILE A 167 -11.89 -8.07 -11.64
N ARG A 168 -12.58 -8.87 -10.80
CA ARG A 168 -12.29 -10.30 -10.64
C ARG A 168 -12.48 -11.09 -11.93
N LYS A 169 -13.53 -10.80 -12.66
CA LYS A 169 -13.83 -11.48 -13.94
C LYS A 169 -12.73 -11.24 -14.97
N ARG A 170 -12.15 -10.03 -15.01
CA ARG A 170 -11.10 -9.65 -15.97
C ARG A 170 -9.70 -10.09 -15.55
N LEU A 171 -9.36 -9.97 -14.27
CA LEU A 171 -8.04 -10.34 -13.75
C LEU A 171 -7.87 -11.83 -13.46
N GLY A 172 -8.98 -12.54 -13.22
CA GLY A 172 -8.98 -13.89 -12.70
C GLY A 172 -8.73 -13.97 -11.17
N GLU A 173 -9.21 -15.04 -10.56
CA GLU A 173 -9.19 -15.22 -9.09
C GLU A 173 -7.77 -15.26 -8.52
N GLY A 174 -6.79 -15.79 -9.24
CA GLY A 174 -5.40 -15.90 -8.79
C GLY A 174 -4.70 -14.56 -8.57
N LYS A 175 -5.15 -13.50 -9.23
CA LYS A 175 -4.62 -12.14 -9.09
C LYS A 175 -5.43 -11.28 -8.11
N CYS A 176 -6.59 -11.72 -7.63
CA CYS A 176 -7.49 -11.00 -6.75
C CYS A 176 -7.46 -11.54 -5.32
N LYS A 177 -7.42 -10.64 -4.32
CA LYS A 177 -7.49 -10.97 -2.90
C LYS A 177 -8.45 -9.98 -2.21
N GLY A 178 -9.52 -10.50 -1.63
CA GLY A 178 -10.50 -9.74 -0.87
C GLY A 178 -10.76 -10.35 0.47
#